data_19f1f213c306546a0d6d08c7158542ed
#
_entry.id   19f1f213c306546a0d6d08c7158542ed
#
_cell.length_a   1.000
_cell.length_b   1.000
_cell.length_c   1.000
_cell.angle_alpha   90.00
_cell.angle_beta   90.00
_cell.angle_gamma   90.00
#
_symmetry.space_group_name_H-M   'P 1'
#
loop_
_entity.id
_entity.type
_entity.pdbx_description
1 polymer ?
#
loop_
_entity_poly.entity_id
_entity_poly.type
_entity_poly.pdbx_seq_one_letter_code
_entity_poly.pdbx_strand_id
1 'polypeptide(L)'
;MSFRRVFGWVLMVGICAVAIGLISPSTVSAACLQEAAGAYLTTMTSGATVTSRSTILFNVQGTMSVVDSGQGTVGFTTTQGAWDCQVQGTRRTLQAKGLDFNTAGDTIFRTDYQATFDPQTETIAGTITLQSFPLLADPQGSGGTVIGTFAFTGQRISAD
;
A
#
# COMPACT_ATOMS: atom_id res chain seq x y z
N MET A 1 -73.24 -1.57 -42.92
CA MET A 1 -72.75 -2.13 -41.61
C MET A 1 -71.25 -2.39 -41.71
N SER A 2 -70.43 -1.50 -41.08
CA SER A 2 -68.98 -1.51 -41.24
C SER A 2 -68.35 -1.76 -39.86
N PHE A 3 -67.67 -2.87 -39.71
CA PHE A 3 -66.95 -3.24 -38.47
C PHE A 3 -65.52 -2.70 -38.58
N ARG A 4 -65.18 -1.69 -37.80
CA ARG A 4 -63.80 -1.19 -37.61
C ARG A 4 -63.13 -2.06 -36.52
N ARG A 5 -62.07 -2.80 -36.88
CA ARG A 5 -61.20 -3.44 -35.97
C ARG A 5 -60.12 -2.43 -35.50
N VAL A 6 -60.11 -2.15 -34.20
CA VAL A 6 -59.09 -1.39 -33.52
C VAL A 6 -57.95 -2.34 -33.13
N PHE A 7 -56.79 -2.17 -33.76
CA PHE A 7 -55.56 -2.86 -33.40
C PHE A 7 -54.87 -2.06 -32.27
N GLY A 8 -54.89 -2.65 -31.05
CA GLY A 8 -54.13 -2.15 -29.90
C GLY A 8 -52.65 -2.51 -30.01
N TRP A 9 -51.80 -1.51 -30.08
CA TRP A 9 -50.36 -1.66 -29.96
C TRP A 9 -50.00 -1.70 -28.49
N VAL A 10 -49.51 -2.84 -28.00
CA VAL A 10 -48.90 -2.99 -26.65
C VAL A 10 -47.44 -2.61 -26.78
N LEU A 11 -47.07 -1.45 -26.27
CA LEU A 11 -45.70 -1.00 -26.15
C LEU A 11 -45.09 -1.74 -24.94
N MET A 12 -44.27 -2.78 -25.20
CA MET A 12 -43.39 -3.39 -24.18
C MET A 12 -42.23 -2.43 -23.94
N VAL A 13 -42.28 -1.69 -22.85
CA VAL A 13 -41.12 -0.95 -22.32
C VAL A 13 -40.23 -1.92 -21.58
N GLY A 14 -39.18 -2.39 -22.23
CA GLY A 14 -38.13 -3.17 -21.59
C GLY A 14 -37.30 -2.29 -20.62
N ILE A 15 -37.46 -2.49 -19.34
CA ILE A 15 -36.62 -1.85 -18.32
C ILE A 15 -35.28 -2.61 -18.30
N CYS A 16 -34.26 -2.08 -18.97
CA CYS A 16 -32.86 -2.49 -18.78
C CYS A 16 -32.42 -2.04 -17.39
N ALA A 17 -32.44 -2.95 -16.41
CA ALA A 17 -31.80 -2.74 -15.13
C ALA A 17 -30.28 -2.76 -15.33
N VAL A 18 -29.66 -1.57 -15.45
CA VAL A 18 -28.22 -1.42 -15.39
C VAL A 18 -27.81 -1.66 -13.93
N ALA A 19 -27.26 -2.84 -13.63
CA ALA A 19 -26.63 -3.12 -12.36
C ALA A 19 -25.36 -2.25 -12.25
N ILE A 20 -25.50 -1.07 -11.65
CA ILE A 20 -24.36 -0.24 -11.25
C ILE A 20 -23.71 -1.01 -10.09
N GLY A 21 -22.63 -1.72 -10.39
CA GLY A 21 -21.79 -2.31 -9.35
C GLY A 21 -21.27 -1.19 -8.46
N LEU A 22 -21.83 -1.08 -7.25
CA LEU A 22 -21.31 -0.18 -6.22
C LEU A 22 -19.91 -0.68 -5.85
N ILE A 23 -18.89 -0.04 -6.43
CA ILE A 23 -17.50 -0.16 -5.95
C ILE A 23 -17.52 0.54 -4.58
N SER A 24 -17.67 -0.23 -3.51
CA SER A 24 -17.54 0.29 -2.15
C SER A 24 -16.13 0.85 -2.01
N PRO A 25 -15.98 2.14 -1.64
CA PRO A 25 -14.65 2.66 -1.33
C PRO A 25 -14.05 1.80 -0.21
N SER A 26 -12.83 1.32 -0.41
CA SER A 26 -12.10 0.61 0.62
C SER A 26 -11.83 1.58 1.77
N THR A 27 -12.56 1.40 2.88
CA THR A 27 -12.37 2.21 4.08
C THR A 27 -11.21 1.66 4.88
N VAL A 28 -10.30 2.55 5.29
CA VAL A 28 -9.26 2.22 6.28
C VAL A 28 -9.94 1.64 7.52
N SER A 29 -9.52 0.44 7.92
CA SER A 29 -10.11 -0.22 9.08
C SER A 29 -9.29 0.07 10.34
N ALA A 30 -9.87 0.78 11.30
CA ALA A 30 -9.23 1.04 12.60
C ALA A 30 -8.82 -0.27 13.32
N ALA A 31 -9.63 -1.32 13.19
CA ALA A 31 -9.29 -2.64 13.73
C ALA A 31 -8.06 -3.24 13.03
N CYS A 32 -7.95 -3.09 11.70
CA CYS A 32 -6.79 -3.54 10.95
C CYS A 32 -5.53 -2.78 11.35
N LEU A 33 -5.61 -1.45 11.54
CA LEU A 33 -4.48 -0.65 12.02
C LEU A 33 -3.99 -1.15 13.39
N GLN A 34 -4.90 -1.43 14.34
CA GLN A 34 -4.54 -1.96 15.64
C GLN A 34 -3.91 -3.36 15.58
N GLU A 35 -4.48 -4.24 14.74
CA GLU A 35 -4.02 -5.61 14.59
C GLU A 35 -2.63 -5.70 13.95
N ALA A 36 -2.38 -4.88 12.91
CA ALA A 36 -1.13 -4.90 12.16
C ALA A 36 -0.06 -3.93 12.70
N ALA A 37 -0.40 -3.00 13.61
CA ALA A 37 0.59 -2.11 14.22
C ALA A 37 1.62 -2.89 15.02
N GLY A 38 2.88 -2.43 15.01
CA GLY A 38 3.98 -3.05 15.72
C GLY A 38 5.32 -2.78 15.05
N ALA A 39 6.37 -3.30 15.66
CA ALA A 39 7.72 -3.30 15.10
C ALA A 39 7.96 -4.63 14.37
N TYR A 40 8.57 -4.58 13.19
CA TYR A 40 8.87 -5.75 12.38
C TYR A 40 10.34 -5.74 11.98
N LEU A 41 11.02 -6.87 12.18
CA LEU A 41 12.32 -7.11 11.57
C LEU A 41 12.09 -7.66 10.16
N THR A 42 12.49 -6.90 9.15
CA THR A 42 12.28 -7.25 7.76
C THR A 42 13.56 -7.60 7.03
N THR A 43 13.41 -8.39 5.97
CA THR A 43 14.49 -8.73 5.03
C THR A 43 14.01 -8.35 3.63
N MET A 44 14.78 -7.51 2.95
CA MET A 44 14.54 -7.09 1.57
C MET A 44 15.39 -7.90 0.62
N THR A 45 14.81 -8.31 -0.52
CA THR A 45 15.49 -9.14 -1.51
C THR A 45 15.30 -8.62 -2.93
N SER A 46 16.33 -8.83 -3.75
CA SER A 46 16.27 -8.69 -5.21
C SER A 46 16.53 -10.06 -5.83
N GLY A 47 15.48 -10.70 -6.34
CA GLY A 47 15.53 -12.12 -6.66
C GLY A 47 15.85 -12.96 -5.41
N ALA A 48 16.89 -13.80 -5.50
CA ALA A 48 17.35 -14.64 -4.39
C ALA A 48 18.35 -13.96 -3.44
N THR A 49 18.79 -12.71 -3.76
CA THR A 49 19.82 -12.02 -3.00
C THR A 49 19.21 -11.11 -1.94
N VAL A 50 19.66 -11.26 -0.69
CA VAL A 50 19.33 -10.31 0.39
C VAL A 50 20.07 -9.00 0.12
N THR A 51 19.33 -7.90 0.03
CA THR A 51 19.88 -6.56 -0.24
C THR A 51 20.02 -5.74 1.03
N SER A 52 19.05 -5.84 1.95
CA SER A 52 19.12 -5.19 3.26
C SER A 52 18.23 -5.85 4.28
N ARG A 53 18.40 -5.44 5.55
CA ARG A 53 17.50 -5.74 6.67
C ARG A 53 17.08 -4.43 7.32
N SER A 54 15.81 -4.34 7.70
CA SER A 54 15.26 -3.12 8.28
C SER A 54 14.42 -3.43 9.52
N THR A 55 14.32 -2.47 10.42
CA THR A 55 13.24 -2.43 11.39
C THR A 55 12.18 -1.44 10.90
N ILE A 56 10.96 -1.92 10.71
CA ILE A 56 9.81 -1.09 10.36
C ILE A 56 8.92 -0.98 11.58
N LEU A 57 8.59 0.24 11.99
CA LEU A 57 7.60 0.52 13.03
C LEU A 57 6.34 1.09 12.38
N PHE A 58 5.21 0.40 12.54
CA PHE A 58 3.88 0.85 12.18
C PHE A 58 3.13 1.28 13.46
N ASN A 59 2.78 2.55 13.58
CA ASN A 59 2.00 3.08 14.70
C ASN A 59 0.50 3.00 14.41
N VAL A 60 -0.30 2.76 15.44
CA VAL A 60 -1.78 2.69 15.34
C VAL A 60 -2.43 3.96 14.80
N GLN A 61 -1.74 5.11 14.85
CA GLN A 61 -2.19 6.38 14.29
C GLN A 61 -1.93 6.53 12.79
N GLY A 62 -1.43 5.49 12.11
CA GLY A 62 -1.16 5.53 10.67
C GLY A 62 0.19 6.18 10.31
N THR A 63 1.10 6.37 11.26
CA THR A 63 2.48 6.81 10.99
C THR A 63 3.44 5.63 10.98
N MET A 64 4.51 5.73 10.19
CA MET A 64 5.56 4.71 10.12
C MET A 64 6.96 5.31 10.22
N SER A 65 7.91 4.49 10.67
CA SER A 65 9.34 4.79 10.56
C SER A 65 10.12 3.53 10.18
N VAL A 66 11.24 3.73 9.47
CA VAL A 66 12.12 2.62 9.03
C VAL A 66 13.56 2.98 9.31
N VAL A 67 14.26 2.05 9.94
CA VAL A 67 15.72 2.06 10.07
C VAL A 67 16.26 0.87 9.27
N ASP A 68 17.11 1.14 8.30
CA ASP A 68 17.62 0.13 7.37
C ASP A 68 19.14 -0.05 7.53
N SER A 69 19.61 -1.29 7.40
CA SER A 69 21.04 -1.65 7.50
C SER A 69 21.90 -0.97 6.41
N GLY A 70 21.30 -0.55 5.30
CA GLY A 70 21.97 0.16 4.20
C GLY A 70 22.23 1.64 4.48
N GLN A 71 21.63 2.24 5.52
CA GLN A 71 21.74 3.69 5.78
C GLN A 71 23.19 4.17 5.84
N GLY A 72 24.06 3.44 6.55
CA GLY A 72 25.46 3.80 6.71
C GLY A 72 26.33 3.61 5.46
N THR A 73 25.93 2.71 4.56
CA THR A 73 26.72 2.36 3.37
C THR A 73 26.22 3.05 2.10
N VAL A 74 24.92 3.25 1.98
CA VAL A 74 24.27 3.90 0.81
C VAL A 74 24.09 5.39 1.05
N GLY A 75 24.08 5.83 2.30
CA GLY A 75 24.04 7.24 2.67
C GLY A 75 22.65 7.87 2.57
N PHE A 76 21.69 7.33 3.30
CA PHE A 76 20.35 7.92 3.44
C PHE A 76 19.92 8.01 4.92
N THR A 77 18.91 8.83 5.20
CA THR A 77 18.41 9.06 6.56
C THR A 77 17.36 8.01 6.95
N THR A 78 16.89 8.06 8.21
CA THR A 78 15.74 7.28 8.65
C THR A 78 14.51 7.67 7.86
N THR A 79 13.80 6.67 7.30
CA THR A 79 12.55 6.90 6.56
C THR A 79 11.43 7.21 7.54
N GLN A 80 10.64 8.25 7.24
CA GLN A 80 9.43 8.63 7.97
C GLN A 80 8.26 8.66 7.02
N GLY A 81 7.06 8.26 7.47
CA GLY A 81 5.94 8.20 6.56
C GLY A 81 4.59 7.89 7.20
N ALA A 82 3.67 7.54 6.34
CA ALA A 82 2.31 7.16 6.69
C ALA A 82 1.98 5.78 6.12
N TRP A 83 1.05 5.10 6.79
CA TRP A 83 0.53 3.81 6.33
C TRP A 83 -0.96 3.69 6.60
N ASP A 84 -1.61 2.82 5.86
CA ASP A 84 -2.97 2.39 6.10
C ASP A 84 -3.11 0.86 6.01
N CYS A 85 -4.25 0.37 6.47
CA CYS A 85 -4.59 -1.03 6.49
C CYS A 85 -6.06 -1.22 6.11
N GLN A 86 -6.29 -2.15 5.17
CA GLN A 86 -7.61 -2.49 4.67
C GLN A 86 -7.89 -3.98 4.86
N VAL A 87 -9.13 -4.31 5.22
CA VAL A 87 -9.60 -5.69 5.31
C VAL A 87 -10.39 -6.03 4.07
N GLN A 88 -9.99 -7.11 3.39
CA GLN A 88 -10.72 -7.70 2.27
C GLN A 88 -10.97 -9.19 2.56
N GLY A 89 -12.14 -9.50 3.09
CA GLY A 89 -12.44 -10.85 3.60
C GLY A 89 -11.52 -11.19 4.77
N THR A 90 -10.68 -12.23 4.63
CA THR A 90 -9.68 -12.63 5.63
C THR A 90 -8.32 -11.95 5.43
N ARG A 91 -8.12 -11.25 4.30
CA ARG A 91 -6.84 -10.63 3.96
C ARG A 91 -6.72 -9.23 4.59
N ARG A 92 -5.57 -8.92 5.20
CA ARG A 92 -5.17 -7.60 5.65
C ARG A 92 -4.14 -7.07 4.67
N THR A 93 -4.47 -5.98 3.98
CA THR A 93 -3.58 -5.34 3.00
C THR A 93 -3.06 -4.05 3.59
N LEU A 94 -1.74 -3.90 3.62
CA LEU A 94 -1.06 -2.69 4.09
C LEU A 94 -0.55 -1.92 2.89
N GLN A 95 -0.73 -0.61 2.93
CA GLN A 95 -0.09 0.33 2.01
C GLN A 95 0.64 1.37 2.85
N ALA A 96 1.89 1.67 2.48
CA ALA A 96 2.64 2.69 3.18
C ALA A 96 3.50 3.49 2.21
N LYS A 97 3.76 4.73 2.57
CA LYS A 97 4.65 5.62 1.85
C LYS A 97 5.60 6.27 2.83
N GLY A 98 6.89 6.09 2.62
CA GLY A 98 7.94 6.68 3.39
C GLY A 98 8.79 7.64 2.58
N LEU A 99 9.35 8.63 3.24
CA LEU A 99 10.30 9.59 2.67
C LEU A 99 11.56 9.60 3.52
N ASP A 100 12.70 9.68 2.87
CA ASP A 100 14.01 9.96 3.46
C ASP A 100 14.85 10.82 2.53
N PHE A 101 16.02 11.21 2.97
CA PHE A 101 16.94 12.06 2.23
C PHE A 101 18.29 11.36 2.10
N ASN A 102 18.98 11.59 0.98
CA ASN A 102 20.37 11.23 0.94
C ASN A 102 21.19 12.08 1.92
N THR A 103 22.37 11.62 2.31
CA THR A 103 23.23 12.34 3.27
C THR A 103 23.79 13.64 2.71
N ALA A 104 23.82 13.85 1.39
CA ALA A 104 24.16 15.12 0.75
C ALA A 104 23.05 16.16 0.86
N GLY A 105 21.79 15.73 1.14
CA GLY A 105 20.64 16.61 1.31
C GLY A 105 20.10 17.21 0.00
N ASP A 106 20.41 16.63 -1.14
CA ASP A 106 19.98 17.11 -2.47
C ASP A 106 18.96 16.20 -3.17
N THR A 107 18.70 15.04 -2.62
CA THR A 107 17.79 14.02 -3.17
C THR A 107 16.82 13.54 -2.10
N ILE A 108 15.53 13.45 -2.48
CA ILE A 108 14.49 12.80 -1.67
C ILE A 108 14.30 11.39 -2.23
N PHE A 109 14.30 10.40 -1.35
CA PHE A 109 13.84 9.06 -1.69
C PHE A 109 12.42 8.86 -1.19
N ARG A 110 11.59 8.25 -2.03
CA ARG A 110 10.26 7.77 -1.67
C ARG A 110 10.23 6.26 -1.78
N THR A 111 9.76 5.64 -0.72
CA THR A 111 9.55 4.18 -0.65
C THR A 111 8.07 3.89 -0.54
N ASP A 112 7.50 3.26 -1.56
CA ASP A 112 6.11 2.82 -1.59
C ASP A 112 6.06 1.34 -1.22
N TYR A 113 5.31 0.99 -0.15
CA TYR A 113 5.13 -0.37 0.34
C TYR A 113 3.75 -0.89 -0.03
N GLN A 114 3.68 -2.11 -0.52
CA GLN A 114 2.45 -2.87 -0.67
C GLN A 114 2.65 -4.24 -0.04
N ALA A 115 1.90 -4.57 1.00
CA ALA A 115 2.10 -5.79 1.76
C ALA A 115 0.77 -6.43 2.20
N THR A 116 0.86 -7.67 2.62
CA THR A 116 -0.17 -8.37 3.38
C THR A 116 0.35 -8.68 4.77
N PHE A 117 -0.52 -8.57 5.77
CA PHE A 117 -0.27 -9.01 7.13
C PHE A 117 -1.03 -10.29 7.41
N ASP A 118 -0.34 -11.26 7.98
CA ASP A 118 -0.93 -12.50 8.49
C ASP A 118 -0.98 -12.42 10.02
N PRO A 119 -2.20 -12.31 10.63
CA PRO A 119 -2.34 -12.21 12.07
C PRO A 119 -2.04 -13.51 12.82
N GLN A 120 -2.04 -14.67 12.15
CA GLN A 120 -1.76 -15.97 12.80
C GLN A 120 -0.27 -16.17 13.02
N THR A 121 0.54 -15.75 12.07
CA THR A 121 2.01 -15.87 12.12
C THR A 121 2.69 -14.57 12.51
N GLU A 122 1.92 -13.47 12.60
CA GLU A 122 2.42 -12.11 12.86
C GLU A 122 3.49 -11.67 11.85
N THR A 123 3.33 -12.08 10.61
CA THR A 123 4.26 -11.77 9.52
C THR A 123 3.67 -10.75 8.54
N ILE A 124 4.58 -9.99 7.92
CA ILE A 124 4.27 -9.16 6.76
C ILE A 124 5.08 -9.63 5.55
N ALA A 125 4.48 -9.57 4.36
CA ALA A 125 5.19 -9.87 3.11
C ALA A 125 4.63 -9.01 1.97
N GLY A 126 5.51 -8.56 1.07
CA GLY A 126 5.07 -7.71 -0.02
C GLY A 126 6.20 -7.19 -0.89
N THR A 127 5.97 -6.03 -1.48
CA THR A 127 6.90 -5.34 -2.37
C THR A 127 7.17 -3.92 -1.90
N ILE A 128 8.37 -3.46 -2.21
CA ILE A 128 8.86 -2.10 -1.98
C ILE A 128 9.26 -1.52 -3.33
N THR A 129 8.71 -0.37 -3.71
CA THR A 129 9.19 0.40 -4.86
C THR A 129 9.90 1.63 -4.37
N LEU A 130 11.20 1.74 -4.71
CA LEU A 130 12.04 2.88 -4.35
C LEU A 130 12.13 3.85 -5.53
N GLN A 131 11.90 5.13 -5.27
CA GLN A 131 11.99 6.21 -6.24
C GLN A 131 12.84 7.35 -5.71
N SER A 132 13.55 8.06 -6.61
CA SER A 132 14.29 9.28 -6.29
C SER A 132 13.65 10.50 -6.91
N PHE A 133 13.75 11.63 -6.20
CA PHE A 133 13.25 12.93 -6.61
C PHE A 133 14.33 13.98 -6.34
N PRO A 134 14.51 14.99 -7.23
CA PRO A 134 15.28 16.19 -6.87
C PRO A 134 14.68 16.87 -5.63
N LEU A 135 15.50 17.50 -4.80
CA LEU A 135 15.07 18.11 -3.54
C LEU A 135 13.88 19.07 -3.67
N LEU A 136 13.77 19.79 -4.78
CA LEU A 136 12.70 20.77 -5.02
C LEU A 136 11.47 20.17 -5.73
N ALA A 137 11.48 18.88 -6.05
CA ALA A 137 10.33 18.21 -6.66
C ALA A 137 9.31 17.81 -5.59
N ASP A 138 8.05 17.65 -6.02
CA ASP A 138 7.01 17.09 -5.14
C ASP A 138 7.13 15.54 -5.07
N PRO A 139 7.56 14.97 -3.93
CA PRO A 139 7.70 13.53 -3.80
C PRO A 139 6.35 12.80 -3.68
N GLN A 140 5.22 13.52 -3.53
CA GLN A 140 3.89 12.92 -3.54
C GLN A 140 3.36 12.71 -4.97
N GLY A 141 3.95 13.40 -5.94
CA GLY A 141 3.60 13.31 -7.35
C GLY A 141 4.14 12.05 -8.04
N SER A 142 3.93 11.96 -9.36
CA SER A 142 4.34 10.84 -10.21
C SER A 142 5.70 11.03 -10.89
N GLY A 143 6.39 12.15 -10.64
CA GLY A 143 7.59 12.57 -11.37
C GLY A 143 8.92 11.94 -10.92
N GLY A 144 8.89 10.96 -10.02
CA GLY A 144 10.11 10.30 -9.52
C GLY A 144 10.72 9.32 -10.51
N THR A 145 12.04 9.14 -10.41
CA THR A 145 12.76 8.07 -11.12
C THR A 145 12.74 6.80 -10.29
N VAL A 146 12.17 5.71 -10.84
CA VAL A 146 12.19 4.39 -10.17
C VAL A 146 13.61 3.86 -10.14
N ILE A 147 14.15 3.63 -8.93
CA ILE A 147 15.45 3.03 -8.68
C ILE A 147 15.35 1.51 -8.72
N GLY A 148 14.28 0.95 -8.16
CA GLY A 148 14.06 -0.49 -8.14
C GLY A 148 12.78 -0.89 -7.42
N THR A 149 12.43 -2.17 -7.62
CA THR A 149 11.36 -2.85 -6.88
C THR A 149 11.94 -4.12 -6.25
N PHE A 150 11.65 -4.31 -4.98
CA PHE A 150 12.20 -5.36 -4.14
C PHE A 150 11.07 -6.13 -3.48
N ALA A 151 11.25 -7.43 -3.27
CA ALA A 151 10.40 -8.19 -2.38
C ALA A 151 10.89 -8.03 -0.93
N PHE A 152 9.97 -8.10 0.03
CA PHE A 152 10.34 -8.15 1.44
C PHE A 152 9.43 -9.09 2.23
N THR A 153 9.98 -9.61 3.31
CA THR A 153 9.26 -10.35 4.34
C THR A 153 9.68 -9.82 5.70
N GLY A 154 8.79 -9.88 6.68
CA GLY A 154 9.08 -9.42 8.02
C GLY A 154 8.34 -10.21 9.10
N GLN A 155 8.96 -10.37 10.25
CA GLN A 155 8.40 -10.95 11.46
C GLN A 155 8.20 -9.85 12.49
N ARG A 156 7.04 -9.84 13.18
CA ARG A 156 6.83 -8.94 14.32
C ARG A 156 7.84 -9.21 15.41
N ILE A 157 8.38 -8.16 16.00
CA ILE A 157 9.26 -8.22 17.17
C ILE A 157 8.37 -8.27 18.41
N SER A 158 8.44 -9.36 19.17
CA SER A 158 7.80 -9.50 20.48
C SER A 158 8.81 -9.19 21.59
N ALA A 159 8.33 -8.57 22.67
CA ALA A 159 9.05 -8.50 23.94
C ALA A 159 8.53 -9.66 24.80
N ASP A 160 9.28 -10.75 24.87
CA ASP A 160 8.99 -11.91 25.72
C ASP A 160 9.32 -11.58 27.18
#